data_c395fdd98c2a4f4c25b63413cf42b81c
#
_entry.id   c395fdd98c2a4f4c25b63413cf42b81c
#
_cell.length_a   1.000
_cell.length_b   1.000
_cell.length_c   1.000
_cell.angle_alpha   90.00
_cell.angle_beta   90.00
_cell.angle_gamma   90.00
#
_symmetry.space_group_name_H-M   'P 1'
#
loop_
_entity.id
_entity.type
_entity.pdbx_description
1 polymer ?
#
loop_
_entity_poly.entity_id
_entity_poly.type
_entity_poly.pdbx_seq_one_letter_code
_entity_poly.pdbx_strand_id
1 'polypeptide(L)'
;IPYDRLLIATGSRPFVPPMEGLSTVKNRFSFMTLDDARALDRVLTPQSRVLIVGAGLIGLKCAEGILHRVAKVQVVDLAPRILPSILDETGSAMVQESLEKQGVSILTGTTVERFDGNHATLTSGDTCDFDVLVVAVGVRANTELAKEAGALVGRGIQVDSEGRTSLPDVFAAGDCTETRDLSSGTTHVMAILPNAYLQGEAAGQAMAGHHAPFDNAIPMNAIGFFHLHMVTAGSYDGQELVWQEKASYKKLVIRDGK
;
A
#
# COMPACT_ATOMS: atom_id res chain seq x y z
N ILE A 1 -32.87 0.95 -7.19
CA ILE A 1 -33.31 0.54 -5.84
C ILE A 1 -33.44 1.83 -5.04
N PRO A 2 -34.64 2.16 -4.50
CA PRO A 2 -34.82 3.30 -3.60
C PRO A 2 -34.11 3.01 -2.26
N TYR A 3 -33.58 4.04 -1.62
CA TYR A 3 -32.91 3.98 -0.31
C TYR A 3 -33.20 5.27 0.45
N ASP A 4 -33.20 5.21 1.78
CA ASP A 4 -33.22 6.38 2.65
C ASP A 4 -31.82 6.90 2.94
N ARG A 5 -30.85 6.00 3.06
CA ARG A 5 -29.43 6.31 3.26
C ARG A 5 -28.56 5.32 2.50
N LEU A 6 -27.45 5.81 1.93
CA LEU A 6 -26.51 5.00 1.16
C LEU A 6 -25.11 5.07 1.78
N LEU A 7 -24.45 3.92 1.95
CA LEU A 7 -23.04 3.85 2.29
C LEU A 7 -22.22 3.36 1.10
N ILE A 8 -21.23 4.14 0.68
CA ILE A 8 -20.25 3.78 -0.34
C ILE A 8 -19.02 3.22 0.37
N ALA A 9 -18.75 1.92 0.23
CA ALA A 9 -17.61 1.20 0.80
C ALA A 9 -16.89 0.40 -0.29
N THR A 10 -16.58 1.07 -1.40
CA THR A 10 -16.05 0.47 -2.63
C THR A 10 -14.56 0.13 -2.57
N GLY A 11 -13.89 0.54 -1.48
CA GLY A 11 -12.48 0.21 -1.24
C GLY A 11 -11.53 0.82 -2.27
N SER A 12 -10.47 0.08 -2.58
CA SER A 12 -9.42 0.48 -3.50
C SER A 12 -9.08 -0.66 -4.48
N ARG A 13 -8.33 -0.33 -5.54
CA ARG A 13 -7.85 -1.28 -6.54
C ARG A 13 -6.35 -1.11 -6.77
N PRO A 14 -5.65 -2.15 -7.26
CA PRO A 14 -4.25 -2.02 -7.66
C PRO A 14 -4.07 -0.90 -8.68
N PHE A 15 -3.04 -0.09 -8.48
CA PHE A 15 -2.62 0.88 -9.47
C PHE A 15 -1.56 0.26 -10.38
N VAL A 16 -1.85 0.23 -11.67
CA VAL A 16 -0.91 -0.16 -12.71
C VAL A 16 -0.68 1.06 -13.59
N PRO A 17 0.49 1.73 -13.46
CA PRO A 17 0.82 2.86 -14.31
C PRO A 17 1.01 2.41 -15.76
N PRO A 18 0.87 3.32 -16.73
CA PRO A 18 1.27 3.03 -18.10
C PRO A 18 2.79 2.77 -18.14
N MET A 19 3.17 1.60 -18.61
CA MET A 19 4.58 1.20 -18.82
C MET A 19 4.72 0.71 -20.24
N GLU A 20 5.76 1.17 -20.94
CA GLU A 20 6.01 0.79 -22.33
C GLU A 20 6.17 -0.73 -22.44
N GLY A 21 5.49 -1.33 -23.42
CA GLY A 21 5.54 -2.76 -23.67
C GLY A 21 4.85 -3.67 -22.64
N LEU A 22 4.20 -3.15 -21.59
CA LEU A 22 3.54 -3.96 -20.57
C LEU A 22 2.50 -4.94 -21.16
N SER A 23 1.85 -4.57 -22.26
CA SER A 23 0.89 -5.43 -22.95
C SER A 23 1.51 -6.69 -23.59
N THR A 24 2.83 -6.71 -23.81
CA THR A 24 3.56 -7.86 -24.35
C THR A 24 3.82 -8.93 -23.29
N VAL A 25 3.73 -8.57 -22.00
CA VAL A 25 3.94 -9.49 -20.88
C VAL A 25 2.71 -10.38 -20.66
N LYS A 26 2.86 -11.68 -20.87
CA LYS A 26 1.74 -12.64 -20.76
C LYS A 26 1.36 -12.95 -19.32
N ASN A 27 2.35 -13.25 -18.47
CA ASN A 27 2.16 -13.61 -17.06
C ASN A 27 2.38 -12.37 -16.17
N ARG A 28 1.38 -11.50 -16.14
CA ARG A 28 1.40 -10.28 -15.30
C ARG A 28 0.26 -10.32 -14.30
N PHE A 29 0.57 -9.96 -13.07
CA PHE A 29 -0.35 -10.04 -11.93
C PHE A 29 -0.29 -8.76 -11.08
N SER A 30 -1.37 -8.46 -10.39
CA SER A 30 -1.40 -7.70 -9.16
C SER A 30 -1.31 -8.66 -7.96
N PHE A 31 -1.19 -8.11 -6.75
CA PHE A 31 -1.19 -8.91 -5.52
C PHE A 31 -1.94 -8.17 -4.42
N MET A 32 -3.27 -8.17 -4.50
CA MET A 32 -4.12 -7.46 -3.55
C MET A 32 -5.20 -8.35 -2.96
N THR A 33 -5.76 -9.25 -3.76
CA THR A 33 -6.85 -10.14 -3.36
C THR A 33 -6.37 -11.59 -3.24
N LEU A 34 -7.16 -12.42 -2.56
CA LEU A 34 -6.90 -13.86 -2.53
C LEU A 34 -6.93 -14.51 -3.93
N ASP A 35 -7.77 -13.98 -4.82
CA ASP A 35 -7.84 -14.48 -6.19
C ASP A 35 -6.59 -14.09 -7.01
N ASP A 36 -6.01 -12.91 -6.77
CA ASP A 36 -4.69 -12.53 -7.32
C ASP A 36 -3.62 -13.53 -6.85
N ALA A 37 -3.57 -13.79 -5.55
CA ALA A 37 -2.61 -14.74 -4.98
C ALA A 37 -2.78 -16.14 -5.57
N ARG A 38 -4.00 -16.63 -5.70
CA ARG A 38 -4.31 -17.92 -6.33
C ARG A 38 -3.96 -17.95 -7.81
N ALA A 39 -4.19 -16.86 -8.54
CA ALA A 39 -3.85 -16.76 -9.95
C ALA A 39 -2.33 -16.80 -10.15
N LEU A 40 -1.58 -16.05 -9.34
CA LEU A 40 -0.12 -16.08 -9.30
C LEU A 40 0.39 -17.50 -8.97
N ASP A 41 -0.17 -18.11 -7.94
CA ASP A 41 0.22 -19.43 -7.45
C ASP A 41 0.16 -20.54 -8.54
N ARG A 42 -0.83 -20.47 -9.42
CA ARG A 42 -1.04 -21.45 -10.50
C ARG A 42 0.04 -21.43 -11.57
N VAL A 43 0.75 -20.33 -11.75
CA VAL A 43 1.76 -20.15 -12.81
C VAL A 43 3.18 -20.30 -12.29
N LEU A 44 3.39 -20.24 -10.97
CA LEU A 44 4.70 -20.38 -10.37
C LEU A 44 5.21 -21.80 -10.44
N THR A 45 6.49 -21.93 -10.79
CA THR A 45 7.24 -23.20 -10.77
C THR A 45 8.57 -22.98 -10.04
N PRO A 46 9.26 -24.04 -9.60
CA PRO A 46 10.59 -23.92 -8.98
C PRO A 46 11.65 -23.27 -9.88
N GLN A 47 11.42 -23.19 -11.18
CA GLN A 47 12.31 -22.58 -12.16
C GLN A 47 11.94 -21.13 -12.48
N SER A 48 10.79 -20.65 -12.00
CA SER A 48 10.30 -19.30 -12.31
C SER A 48 11.23 -18.22 -11.77
N ARG A 49 11.51 -17.22 -12.59
CA ARG A 49 12.12 -15.94 -12.21
C ARG A 49 11.02 -14.91 -12.11
N VAL A 50 10.84 -14.32 -10.95
CA VAL A 50 9.77 -13.37 -10.70
C VAL A 50 10.34 -11.96 -10.58
N LEU A 51 9.83 -11.03 -11.41
CA LEU A 51 10.08 -9.61 -11.28
C LEU A 51 8.89 -8.95 -10.57
N ILE A 52 9.18 -8.22 -9.49
CA ILE A 52 8.18 -7.44 -8.75
C ILE A 52 8.53 -5.96 -8.93
N VAL A 53 7.59 -5.18 -9.45
CA VAL A 53 7.71 -3.72 -9.55
C VAL A 53 6.95 -3.10 -8.38
N GLY A 54 7.71 -2.47 -7.47
CA GLY A 54 7.23 -1.87 -6.23
C GLY A 54 7.76 -2.57 -4.97
N ALA A 55 8.57 -1.84 -4.17
CA ALA A 55 9.11 -2.28 -2.88
C ALA A 55 8.32 -1.72 -1.69
N GLY A 56 7.01 -1.53 -1.86
CA GLY A 56 6.05 -1.26 -0.80
C GLY A 56 5.64 -2.55 -0.06
N LEU A 57 4.72 -2.42 0.93
CA LEU A 57 4.25 -3.54 1.75
C LEU A 57 3.74 -4.71 0.91
N ILE A 58 2.93 -4.44 -0.11
CA ILE A 58 2.32 -5.47 -0.96
C ILE A 58 3.39 -6.23 -1.75
N GLY A 59 4.29 -5.51 -2.42
CA GLY A 59 5.36 -6.13 -3.23
C GLY A 59 6.30 -6.98 -2.40
N LEU A 60 6.72 -6.48 -1.23
CA LEU A 60 7.62 -7.22 -0.34
C LEU A 60 6.93 -8.42 0.33
N LYS A 61 5.64 -8.33 0.66
CA LYS A 61 4.88 -9.50 1.16
C LYS A 61 4.66 -10.54 0.08
N CYS A 62 4.48 -10.12 -1.18
CA CYS A 62 4.48 -11.04 -2.30
C CYS A 62 5.85 -11.75 -2.42
N ALA A 63 6.94 -10.99 -2.40
CA ALA A 63 8.31 -11.54 -2.46
C ALA A 63 8.55 -12.58 -1.36
N GLU A 64 8.22 -12.26 -0.10
CA GLU A 64 8.31 -13.18 1.03
C GLU A 64 7.50 -14.46 0.80
N GLY A 65 6.25 -14.33 0.35
CA GLY A 65 5.34 -15.46 0.19
C GLY A 65 5.74 -16.45 -0.89
N ILE A 66 6.47 -15.99 -1.92
CA ILE A 66 6.84 -16.83 -3.06
C ILE A 66 8.31 -17.27 -3.07
N LEU A 67 9.17 -16.67 -2.25
CA LEU A 67 10.63 -16.82 -2.31
C LEU A 67 11.09 -18.29 -2.35
N HIS A 68 10.55 -19.13 -1.50
CA HIS A 68 10.95 -20.54 -1.39
C HIS A 68 10.31 -21.47 -2.46
N ARG A 69 9.57 -20.90 -3.40
CA ARG A 69 8.80 -21.62 -4.42
C ARG A 69 9.31 -21.40 -5.83
N VAL A 70 10.27 -20.48 -5.99
CA VAL A 70 10.75 -20.01 -7.30
C VAL A 70 12.27 -19.96 -7.35
N ALA A 71 12.85 -19.90 -8.53
CA ALA A 71 14.30 -19.84 -8.71
C ALA A 71 14.90 -18.49 -8.30
N LYS A 72 14.16 -17.38 -8.54
CA LYS A 72 14.64 -16.03 -8.28
C LYS A 72 13.46 -15.09 -8.02
N VAL A 73 13.62 -14.22 -7.03
CA VAL A 73 12.75 -13.05 -6.83
C VAL A 73 13.60 -11.79 -6.93
N GLN A 74 13.22 -10.90 -7.83
CA GLN A 74 13.83 -9.59 -7.98
C GLN A 74 12.78 -8.51 -7.81
N VAL A 75 13.04 -7.56 -6.91
CA VAL A 75 12.17 -6.39 -6.65
C VAL A 75 12.86 -5.15 -7.16
N VAL A 76 12.13 -4.30 -7.87
CA VAL A 76 12.62 -2.98 -8.34
C VAL A 76 11.69 -1.88 -7.84
N ASP A 77 12.24 -0.75 -7.40
CA ASP A 77 11.45 0.41 -6.98
C ASP A 77 12.15 1.72 -7.37
N LEU A 78 11.36 2.67 -7.86
CA LEU A 78 11.84 4.01 -8.23
C LEU A 78 12.31 4.81 -7.02
N ALA A 79 11.74 4.57 -5.83
CA ALA A 79 12.16 5.21 -4.61
C ALA A 79 13.60 4.82 -4.23
N PRO A 80 14.34 5.71 -3.55
CA PRO A 80 15.74 5.46 -3.18
C PRO A 80 15.90 4.40 -2.07
N ARG A 81 14.82 3.95 -1.46
CA ARG A 81 14.78 2.91 -0.42
C ARG A 81 13.45 2.18 -0.42
N ILE A 82 13.42 1.00 0.16
CA ILE A 82 12.17 0.23 0.34
C ILE A 82 11.28 0.87 1.41
N LEU A 83 9.97 0.65 1.32
CA LEU A 83 8.97 1.10 2.31
C LEU A 83 9.09 2.60 2.68
N PRO A 84 9.33 3.52 1.72
CA PRO A 84 9.68 4.91 2.03
C PRO A 84 8.55 5.69 2.71
N SER A 85 7.30 5.23 2.60
CA SER A 85 6.12 5.85 3.20
C SER A 85 5.91 5.51 4.67
N ILE A 86 6.58 4.47 5.18
CA ILE A 86 6.35 3.96 6.54
C ILE A 86 7.62 3.74 7.37
N LEU A 87 8.80 3.81 6.76
CA LEU A 87 10.09 3.68 7.44
C LEU A 87 11.00 4.85 7.10
N ASP A 88 11.84 5.22 8.04
CA ASP A 88 13.00 6.06 7.79
C ASP A 88 14.15 5.27 7.15
N GLU A 89 15.28 5.91 6.93
CA GLU A 89 16.44 5.30 6.27
C GLU A 89 16.98 4.10 7.05
N THR A 90 17.09 4.20 8.37
CA THR A 90 17.61 3.13 9.23
C THR A 90 16.67 1.93 9.23
N GLY A 91 15.39 2.14 9.43
CA GLY A 91 14.39 1.08 9.39
C GLY A 91 14.32 0.39 8.02
N SER A 92 14.34 1.19 6.93
CA SER A 92 14.39 0.65 5.56
C SER A 92 15.62 -0.22 5.32
N ALA A 93 16.80 0.23 5.73
CA ALA A 93 18.05 -0.52 5.56
C ALA A 93 18.03 -1.85 6.32
N MET A 94 17.52 -1.87 7.57
CA MET A 94 17.40 -3.09 8.36
C MET A 94 16.46 -4.12 7.72
N VAL A 95 15.32 -3.67 7.19
CA VAL A 95 14.36 -4.55 6.51
C VAL A 95 14.95 -5.06 5.20
N GLN A 96 15.59 -4.19 4.42
CA GLN A 96 16.24 -4.57 3.16
C GLN A 96 17.32 -5.62 3.39
N GLU A 97 18.23 -5.39 4.33
CA GLU A 97 19.28 -6.36 4.69
C GLU A 97 18.70 -7.72 5.12
N SER A 98 17.58 -7.70 5.86
CA SER A 98 16.89 -8.93 6.27
C SER A 98 16.33 -9.71 5.07
N LEU A 99 15.70 -9.02 4.11
CA LEU A 99 15.15 -9.63 2.90
C LEU A 99 16.25 -10.15 1.97
N GLU A 100 17.33 -9.40 1.79
CA GLU A 100 18.46 -9.79 0.94
C GLU A 100 19.21 -11.01 1.51
N LYS A 101 19.36 -11.11 2.83
CA LYS A 101 19.90 -12.31 3.50
C LYS A 101 19.07 -13.57 3.25
N GLN A 102 17.79 -13.43 2.98
CA GLN A 102 16.90 -14.55 2.60
C GLN A 102 16.98 -14.89 1.11
N GLY A 103 17.62 -14.03 0.30
CA GLY A 103 17.80 -14.27 -1.14
C GLY A 103 16.89 -13.43 -2.05
N VAL A 104 16.18 -12.43 -1.52
CA VAL A 104 15.46 -11.47 -2.35
C VAL A 104 16.47 -10.49 -2.96
N SER A 105 16.47 -10.33 -4.28
CA SER A 105 17.26 -9.29 -4.96
C SER A 105 16.48 -7.98 -4.99
N ILE A 106 17.01 -6.90 -4.43
CA ILE A 106 16.31 -5.61 -4.35
C ILE A 106 17.15 -4.53 -5.05
N LEU A 107 16.52 -3.81 -5.99
CA LEU A 107 17.08 -2.66 -6.67
C LEU A 107 16.20 -1.44 -6.43
N THR A 108 16.73 -0.44 -5.76
CA THR A 108 16.08 0.84 -5.49
C THR A 108 16.65 1.96 -6.36
N GLY A 109 15.95 3.09 -6.48
CA GLY A 109 16.34 4.20 -7.36
C GLY A 109 16.18 3.89 -8.84
N THR A 110 15.52 2.79 -9.21
CA THR A 110 15.29 2.37 -10.59
C THR A 110 13.92 1.71 -10.73
N THR A 111 13.36 1.75 -11.92
CA THR A 111 12.12 1.04 -12.25
C THR A 111 12.19 0.51 -13.68
N VAL A 112 11.16 -0.19 -14.11
CA VAL A 112 11.09 -0.65 -15.50
C VAL A 112 10.77 0.53 -16.41
N GLU A 113 11.63 0.77 -17.37
CA GLU A 113 11.43 1.72 -18.47
C GLU A 113 10.57 1.09 -19.56
N ARG A 114 10.93 -0.14 -19.98
CA ARG A 114 10.25 -0.85 -21.08
C ARG A 114 10.26 -2.35 -20.87
N PHE A 115 9.18 -2.99 -21.32
CA PHE A 115 9.08 -4.45 -21.46
C PHE A 115 9.14 -4.87 -22.94
N ASP A 116 9.75 -6.01 -23.18
CA ASP A 116 9.69 -6.76 -24.44
C ASP A 116 9.45 -8.24 -24.12
N GLY A 117 8.19 -8.64 -24.09
CA GLY A 117 7.80 -9.96 -23.61
C GLY A 117 8.27 -10.19 -22.16
N ASN A 118 9.13 -11.17 -21.98
CA ASN A 118 9.72 -11.55 -20.68
C ASN A 118 11.06 -10.89 -20.38
N HIS A 119 11.39 -9.84 -21.09
CA HIS A 119 12.59 -9.03 -20.90
C HIS A 119 12.21 -7.60 -20.49
N ALA A 120 12.89 -7.06 -19.47
CA ALA A 120 12.70 -5.69 -19.00
C ALA A 120 14.00 -4.91 -19.10
N THR A 121 13.90 -3.66 -19.57
CA THR A 121 14.96 -2.65 -19.48
C THR A 121 14.61 -1.72 -18.31
N LEU A 122 15.55 -1.49 -17.42
CA LEU A 122 15.39 -0.61 -16.26
C LEU A 122 15.85 0.81 -16.59
N THR A 123 15.35 1.79 -15.86
CA THR A 123 15.77 3.21 -15.99
C THR A 123 17.24 3.44 -15.64
N SER A 124 17.88 2.51 -14.93
CA SER A 124 19.35 2.48 -14.71
C SER A 124 20.16 2.08 -15.94
N GLY A 125 19.51 1.56 -16.98
CA GLY A 125 20.16 0.95 -18.16
C GLY A 125 20.40 -0.56 -18.01
N ASP A 126 20.21 -1.12 -16.83
CA ASP A 126 20.30 -2.57 -16.61
C ASP A 126 19.13 -3.29 -17.28
N THR A 127 19.29 -4.59 -17.48
CA THR A 127 18.24 -5.44 -18.03
C THR A 127 18.00 -6.65 -17.14
N CYS A 128 16.78 -7.19 -17.16
CA CYS A 128 16.46 -8.43 -16.48
C CYS A 128 15.46 -9.28 -17.26
N ASP A 129 15.71 -10.59 -17.27
CA ASP A 129 14.76 -11.58 -17.76
C ASP A 129 13.92 -12.11 -16.60
N PHE A 130 12.65 -12.30 -16.87
CA PHE A 130 11.68 -12.85 -15.91
C PHE A 130 10.67 -13.76 -16.63
N ASP A 131 10.00 -14.62 -15.87
CA ASP A 131 8.95 -15.50 -16.38
C ASP A 131 7.57 -15.04 -15.90
N VAL A 132 7.54 -14.34 -14.76
CA VAL A 132 6.33 -13.81 -14.12
C VAL A 132 6.59 -12.38 -13.63
N LEU A 133 5.65 -11.48 -13.91
CA LEU A 133 5.66 -10.09 -13.46
C LEU A 133 4.57 -9.86 -12.40
N VAL A 134 4.93 -9.20 -11.30
CA VAL A 134 3.97 -8.66 -10.32
C VAL A 134 4.12 -7.14 -10.27
N VAL A 135 3.00 -6.42 -10.44
CA VAL A 135 2.97 -4.95 -10.34
C VAL A 135 2.31 -4.57 -9.02
N ALA A 136 3.09 -3.98 -8.11
CA ALA A 136 2.69 -3.64 -6.74
C ALA A 136 3.09 -2.21 -6.34
N VAL A 137 2.86 -1.23 -7.22
CA VAL A 137 3.26 0.18 -7.05
C VAL A 137 2.23 1.05 -6.32
N GLY A 138 1.33 0.43 -5.60
CA GLY A 138 0.32 1.08 -4.78
C GLY A 138 -1.11 0.80 -5.24
N VAL A 139 -2.05 1.50 -4.61
CA VAL A 139 -3.49 1.35 -4.83
C VAL A 139 -4.14 2.70 -5.15
N ARG A 140 -5.31 2.64 -5.76
CA ARG A 140 -6.18 3.80 -5.98
C ARG A 140 -7.56 3.56 -5.40
N ALA A 141 -8.07 4.55 -4.69
CA ALA A 141 -9.43 4.56 -4.19
C ALA A 141 -10.46 4.43 -5.33
N ASN A 142 -11.49 3.61 -5.13
CA ASN A 142 -12.60 3.46 -6.06
C ASN A 142 -13.65 4.56 -5.80
N THR A 143 -13.54 5.65 -6.52
CA THR A 143 -14.33 6.87 -6.30
C THR A 143 -15.35 7.15 -7.41
N GLU A 144 -15.34 6.36 -8.46
CA GLU A 144 -16.10 6.63 -9.69
C GLU A 144 -17.59 6.80 -9.42
N LEU A 145 -18.18 5.90 -8.65
CA LEU A 145 -19.61 5.95 -8.31
C LEU A 145 -19.99 7.26 -7.59
N ALA A 146 -19.20 7.67 -6.61
CA ALA A 146 -19.42 8.91 -5.88
C ALA A 146 -19.24 10.14 -6.77
N LYS A 147 -18.20 10.14 -7.60
CA LYS A 147 -17.87 11.21 -8.53
C LYS A 147 -18.97 11.39 -9.58
N GLU A 148 -19.46 10.31 -10.16
CA GLU A 148 -20.58 10.33 -11.15
C GLU A 148 -21.89 10.83 -10.53
N ALA A 149 -22.10 10.56 -9.24
CA ALA A 149 -23.23 11.09 -8.48
C ALA A 149 -23.07 12.57 -8.08
N GLY A 150 -21.92 13.20 -8.30
CA GLY A 150 -21.63 14.60 -8.00
C GLY A 150 -21.07 14.85 -6.60
N ALA A 151 -20.59 13.83 -5.89
CA ALA A 151 -19.89 14.00 -4.61
C ALA A 151 -18.53 14.68 -4.80
N LEU A 152 -18.06 15.39 -3.77
CA LEU A 152 -16.71 15.94 -3.75
C LEU A 152 -15.70 14.81 -3.61
N VAL A 153 -14.75 14.76 -4.54
CA VAL A 153 -13.72 13.73 -4.64
C VAL A 153 -12.38 14.40 -4.90
N GLY A 154 -11.39 14.06 -4.08
CA GLY A 154 -9.98 14.35 -4.31
C GLY A 154 -9.23 13.10 -4.79
N ARG A 155 -8.29 12.60 -3.99
CA ARG A 155 -7.68 11.27 -4.17
C ARG A 155 -8.62 10.14 -3.72
N GLY A 156 -9.53 10.44 -2.77
CA GLY A 156 -10.60 9.62 -2.26
C GLY A 156 -11.90 10.43 -2.22
N ILE A 157 -12.98 9.83 -1.75
CA ILE A 157 -14.24 10.50 -1.49
C ILE A 157 -14.04 11.36 -0.22
N GLN A 158 -14.37 12.65 -0.32
CA GLN A 158 -14.27 13.55 0.82
C GLN A 158 -15.42 13.30 1.79
N VAL A 159 -15.10 13.07 3.06
CA VAL A 159 -16.06 12.80 4.12
C VAL A 159 -15.73 13.61 5.38
N ASP A 160 -16.75 13.83 6.20
CA ASP A 160 -16.58 14.33 7.56
C ASP A 160 -16.21 13.20 8.53
N SER A 161 -16.07 13.50 9.83
CA SER A 161 -15.74 12.52 10.86
C SER A 161 -16.81 11.45 11.10
N GLU A 162 -17.99 11.62 10.57
CA GLU A 162 -19.10 10.65 10.63
C GLU A 162 -19.32 9.92 9.30
N GLY A 163 -18.41 10.08 8.34
CA GLY A 163 -18.49 9.46 7.04
C GLY A 163 -19.49 10.11 6.07
N ARG A 164 -20.05 11.28 6.40
CA ARG A 164 -20.97 11.99 5.48
C ARG A 164 -20.19 12.55 4.30
N THR A 165 -20.69 12.31 3.11
CA THR A 165 -20.19 12.94 1.88
C THR A 165 -20.80 14.33 1.67
N SER A 166 -20.43 14.99 0.58
CA SER A 166 -21.07 16.25 0.16
C SER A 166 -22.52 16.08 -0.34
N LEU A 167 -22.98 14.85 -0.53
CA LEU A 167 -24.36 14.56 -0.97
C LEU A 167 -25.25 14.23 0.22
N PRO A 168 -26.51 14.74 0.25
CA PRO A 168 -27.47 14.40 1.30
C PRO A 168 -27.70 12.89 1.39
N ASP A 169 -27.71 12.35 2.62
CA ASP A 169 -28.00 10.95 2.92
C ASP A 169 -27.05 9.92 2.28
N VAL A 170 -25.88 10.40 1.77
CA VAL A 170 -24.81 9.54 1.21
C VAL A 170 -23.57 9.60 2.10
N PHE A 171 -23.15 8.45 2.54
CA PHE A 171 -21.99 8.22 3.39
C PHE A 171 -20.91 7.45 2.63
N ALA A 172 -19.66 7.55 3.07
CA ALA A 172 -18.58 6.69 2.58
C ALA A 172 -17.60 6.31 3.71
N ALA A 173 -16.99 5.12 3.59
CA ALA A 173 -16.04 4.62 4.57
C ALA A 173 -14.98 3.71 3.94
N GLY A 174 -13.84 3.59 4.59
CA GLY A 174 -12.72 2.72 4.20
C GLY A 174 -11.81 3.31 3.12
N ASP A 175 -11.09 2.46 2.41
CA ASP A 175 -10.03 2.84 1.46
C ASP A 175 -10.47 3.75 0.32
N CYS A 176 -11.78 3.87 0.07
CA CYS A 176 -12.30 4.79 -0.94
C CYS A 176 -12.37 6.25 -0.46
N THR A 177 -12.09 6.55 0.82
CA THR A 177 -12.26 7.88 1.42
C THR A 177 -10.96 8.60 1.71
N GLU A 178 -11.04 9.92 1.84
CA GLU A 178 -10.00 10.75 2.45
C GLU A 178 -10.32 10.99 3.92
N THR A 179 -9.35 10.72 4.80
CA THR A 179 -9.48 10.86 6.25
C THR A 179 -8.45 11.87 6.76
N ARG A 180 -8.83 12.65 7.77
CA ARG A 180 -7.90 13.53 8.47
C ARG A 180 -6.98 12.70 9.35
N ASP A 181 -5.70 12.79 9.09
CA ASP A 181 -4.64 12.22 9.94
C ASP A 181 -4.40 13.12 11.15
N LEU A 182 -4.63 12.60 12.35
CA LEU A 182 -4.44 13.33 13.59
C LEU A 182 -2.98 13.70 13.83
N SER A 183 -2.04 12.86 13.38
CA SER A 183 -0.60 13.06 13.63
C SER A 183 0.01 14.18 12.78
N SER A 184 -0.44 14.34 11.54
CA SER A 184 0.05 15.38 10.61
C SER A 184 -0.90 16.56 10.46
N GLY A 185 -2.19 16.38 10.79
CA GLY A 185 -3.25 17.35 10.55
C GLY A 185 -3.69 17.44 9.09
N THR A 186 -3.12 16.63 8.19
CA THR A 186 -3.46 16.61 6.76
C THR A 186 -4.59 15.62 6.47
N THR A 187 -5.24 15.79 5.31
CA THR A 187 -6.28 14.88 4.84
C THR A 187 -5.77 14.09 3.64
N HIS A 188 -5.85 12.76 3.70
CA HIS A 188 -5.40 11.88 2.62
C HIS A 188 -6.10 10.50 2.70
N VAL A 189 -5.96 9.70 1.65
CA VAL A 189 -6.42 8.31 1.67
C VAL A 189 -5.54 7.50 2.62
N MET A 190 -6.15 6.92 3.66
CA MET A 190 -5.49 6.09 4.66
C MET A 190 -6.01 4.65 4.55
N ALA A 191 -5.48 3.93 3.57
CA ALA A 191 -5.92 2.57 3.23
C ALA A 191 -5.30 1.54 4.20
N ILE A 192 -5.82 1.50 5.42
CA ILE A 192 -5.45 0.54 6.46
C ILE A 192 -6.70 -0.05 7.11
N LEU A 193 -6.66 -1.33 7.44
CA LEU A 193 -7.82 -2.07 7.95
C LEU A 193 -8.43 -1.48 9.23
N PRO A 194 -7.66 -1.07 10.27
CA PRO A 194 -8.23 -0.46 11.46
C PRO A 194 -9.03 0.82 11.14
N ASN A 195 -8.52 1.65 10.24
CA ASN A 195 -9.19 2.88 9.82
C ASN A 195 -10.52 2.58 9.09
N ALA A 196 -10.49 1.62 8.16
CA ALA A 196 -11.69 1.21 7.43
C ALA A 196 -12.80 0.68 8.38
N TYR A 197 -12.41 -0.09 9.40
CA TYR A 197 -13.31 -0.61 10.41
C TYR A 197 -13.96 0.52 11.25
N LEU A 198 -13.14 1.42 11.80
CA LEU A 198 -13.62 2.51 12.67
C LEU A 198 -14.44 3.54 11.89
N GLN A 199 -14.07 3.84 10.65
CA GLN A 199 -14.90 4.66 9.76
C GLN A 199 -16.25 4.01 9.45
N GLY A 200 -16.25 2.70 9.18
CA GLY A 200 -17.48 1.95 8.94
C GLY A 200 -18.42 1.97 10.14
N GLU A 201 -17.87 1.86 11.35
CA GLU A 201 -18.62 1.98 12.60
C GLU A 201 -19.22 3.37 12.77
N ALA A 202 -18.42 4.44 12.63
CA ALA A 202 -18.87 5.82 12.73
C ALA A 202 -19.99 6.13 11.70
N ALA A 203 -19.76 5.75 10.42
CA ALA A 203 -20.76 5.93 9.37
C ALA A 203 -22.05 5.16 9.67
N GLY A 204 -21.95 3.91 10.12
CA GLY A 204 -23.12 3.11 10.49
C GLY A 204 -23.94 3.72 11.64
N GLN A 205 -23.28 4.25 12.68
CA GLN A 205 -23.93 4.95 13.77
C GLN A 205 -24.61 6.25 13.29
N ALA A 206 -23.92 7.04 12.47
CA ALA A 206 -24.47 8.26 11.87
C ALA A 206 -25.67 7.97 10.98
N MET A 207 -25.63 6.89 10.20
CA MET A 207 -26.77 6.41 9.41
C MET A 207 -27.93 5.94 10.30
N ALA A 208 -27.70 5.51 11.53
CA ALA A 208 -28.73 5.19 12.51
C ALA A 208 -29.25 6.42 13.29
N GLY A 209 -28.69 7.61 13.03
CA GLY A 209 -29.07 8.85 13.71
C GLY A 209 -28.30 9.12 15.01
N HIS A 210 -27.25 8.37 15.28
CA HIS A 210 -26.38 8.60 16.44
C HIS A 210 -25.17 9.47 16.06
N HIS A 211 -24.73 10.30 17.01
CA HIS A 211 -23.51 11.09 16.84
C HIS A 211 -22.30 10.29 17.40
N ALA A 212 -21.43 9.84 16.51
CA ALA A 212 -20.25 9.03 16.88
C ALA A 212 -19.08 9.33 15.91
N PRO A 213 -18.44 10.50 16.03
CA PRO A 213 -17.39 10.90 15.10
C PRO A 213 -16.13 10.06 15.30
N PHE A 214 -15.47 9.71 14.17
CA PHE A 214 -14.14 9.15 14.13
C PHE A 214 -13.16 10.24 13.67
N ASP A 215 -12.47 10.88 14.59
CA ASP A 215 -11.57 12.02 14.39
C ASP A 215 -10.13 11.76 14.85
N ASN A 216 -9.82 10.53 15.24
CA ASN A 216 -8.54 10.11 15.79
C ASN A 216 -7.79 9.12 14.89
N ALA A 217 -7.99 9.20 13.58
CA ALA A 217 -7.26 8.38 12.61
C ALA A 217 -5.76 8.70 12.65
N ILE A 218 -4.94 7.66 12.78
CA ILE A 218 -3.48 7.73 12.76
C ILE A 218 -2.96 6.67 11.79
N PRO A 219 -2.04 7.00 10.86
CA PRO A 219 -1.39 6.00 10.04
C PRO A 219 -0.60 5.06 10.95
N MET A 220 -0.85 3.76 10.82
CA MET A 220 -0.16 2.74 11.60
C MET A 220 0.06 1.47 10.79
N ASN A 221 1.20 0.83 11.03
CA ASN A 221 1.51 -0.45 10.43
C ASN A 221 2.14 -1.36 11.49
N ALA A 222 1.68 -2.60 11.55
CA ALA A 222 2.30 -3.67 12.32
C ALA A 222 2.49 -4.85 11.38
N ILE A 223 3.71 -5.10 10.96
CA ILE A 223 4.04 -6.09 9.94
C ILE A 223 5.38 -6.75 10.22
N GLY A 224 5.55 -7.99 9.80
CA GLY A 224 6.83 -8.67 9.84
C GLY A 224 7.24 -9.14 8.46
N PHE A 225 8.55 -9.26 8.24
CA PHE A 225 9.18 -9.94 7.13
C PHE A 225 10.12 -10.99 7.70
N PHE A 226 9.84 -12.27 7.43
CA PHE A 226 10.53 -13.41 8.03
C PHE A 226 10.56 -13.31 9.57
N HIS A 227 11.74 -13.00 10.15
CA HIS A 227 11.92 -12.92 11.60
C HIS A 227 12.03 -11.47 12.11
N LEU A 228 11.96 -10.49 11.23
CA LEU A 228 12.00 -9.07 11.59
C LEU A 228 10.59 -8.49 11.66
N HIS A 229 10.19 -8.05 12.86
CA HIS A 229 8.89 -7.42 13.09
C HIS A 229 9.08 -5.92 13.26
N MET A 230 8.17 -5.15 12.70
CA MET A 230 8.15 -3.69 12.82
C MET A 230 6.76 -3.17 13.15
N VAL A 231 6.73 -2.08 13.90
CA VAL A 231 5.53 -1.29 14.18
C VAL A 231 5.85 0.16 13.90
N THR A 232 5.00 0.84 13.16
CA THR A 232 5.10 2.29 12.93
C THR A 232 3.75 2.93 13.19
N ALA A 233 3.74 4.13 13.75
CA ALA A 233 2.52 4.90 13.97
C ALA A 233 2.82 6.39 13.94
N GLY A 234 1.91 7.20 13.38
CA GLY A 234 1.97 8.64 13.39
C GLY A 234 2.95 9.25 12.38
N SER A 235 3.45 10.43 12.70
CA SER A 235 4.30 11.28 11.85
C SER A 235 5.78 11.17 12.22
N TYR A 236 6.65 11.41 11.24
CA TYR A 236 8.11 11.53 11.45
C TYR A 236 8.58 12.98 11.65
N ASP A 237 7.65 13.93 11.81
CA ASP A 237 7.96 15.34 11.95
C ASP A 237 8.01 15.75 13.43
N GLY A 238 9.21 16.08 13.94
CA GLY A 238 9.42 16.47 15.33
C GLY A 238 10.84 16.20 15.83
N GLN A 239 11.03 16.29 17.15
CA GLN A 239 12.28 15.93 17.81
C GLN A 239 12.38 14.40 17.94
N GLU A 240 13.48 13.86 17.46
CA GLU A 240 13.71 12.41 17.46
C GLU A 240 14.45 11.96 18.73
N LEU A 241 13.96 10.86 19.31
CA LEU A 241 14.69 10.07 20.31
C LEU A 241 14.92 8.67 19.72
N VAL A 242 16.17 8.28 19.60
CA VAL A 242 16.58 7.06 18.91
C VAL A 242 17.33 6.15 19.85
N TRP A 243 16.97 4.87 19.87
CA TRP A 243 17.68 3.78 20.51
C TRP A 243 17.99 2.71 19.47
N GLN A 244 19.25 2.43 19.26
CA GLN A 244 19.68 1.43 18.29
C GLN A 244 20.63 0.44 18.97
N GLU A 245 20.30 -0.82 18.81
CA GLU A 245 21.14 -1.97 19.18
C GLU A 245 21.35 -2.83 17.93
N LYS A 246 22.23 -3.84 18.02
CA LYS A 246 22.62 -4.66 16.87
C LYS A 246 21.44 -5.27 16.08
N ALA A 247 20.33 -5.60 16.75
CA ALA A 247 19.16 -6.23 16.14
C ALA A 247 17.84 -5.49 16.44
N SER A 248 17.91 -4.29 17.02
CA SER A 248 16.72 -3.54 17.43
C SER A 248 16.91 -2.06 17.13
N TYR A 249 15.88 -1.46 16.56
CA TYR A 249 15.80 -0.03 16.30
C TYR A 249 14.48 0.50 16.85
N LYS A 250 14.54 1.54 17.68
CA LYS A 250 13.37 2.23 18.22
C LYS A 250 13.55 3.72 18.04
N LYS A 251 12.52 4.37 17.55
CA LYS A 251 12.47 5.81 17.34
C LYS A 251 11.15 6.35 17.86
N LEU A 252 11.23 7.36 18.69
CA LEU A 252 10.10 8.19 19.08
C LEU A 252 10.28 9.57 18.48
N VAL A 253 9.20 10.15 17.99
CA VAL A 253 9.18 11.52 17.46
C VAL A 253 8.22 12.32 18.31
N ILE A 254 8.70 13.42 18.88
CA ILE A 254 7.95 14.29 19.80
C ILE A 254 7.77 15.65 19.12
N ARG A 255 6.52 16.07 18.99
CA ARG A 255 6.16 17.41 18.52
C ARG A 255 5.20 18.06 19.50
N ASP A 256 5.49 19.31 19.91
CA ASP A 256 4.67 20.09 20.84
C ASP A 256 4.33 19.35 22.14
N GLY A 257 5.30 18.57 22.66
CA GLY A 257 5.16 17.81 23.90
C GLY A 257 4.26 16.55 23.80
N LYS A 258 3.96 16.15 22.60
CA LYS A 258 3.15 14.94 22.30
C LYS A 258 3.91 13.98 21.44
#